data_a39d895201e09dbe19e0eb16d6a55282
#
_entry.id   a39d895201e09dbe19e0eb16d6a55282
#
_cell.length_a   1.000
_cell.length_b   1.000
_cell.length_c   1.000
_cell.angle_alpha   90.00
_cell.angle_beta   90.00
_cell.angle_gamma   90.00
#
_symmetry.space_group_name_H-M   'P 1'
#
loop_
_entity.id
_entity.type
_entity.pdbx_description
1 polymer ?
#
loop_
_entity_poly.entity_id
_entity_poly.type
_entity_poly.pdbx_seq_one_letter_code
_entity_poly.pdbx_strand_id
1 'polypeptide(L)'
;MTNNSDYKKGNNNPKVFYGLPKEIKFCNNCTYNNQKPNSEIEFKHNIKTKKPIIVFNKNGVCDACNVSLQKQSINWKSREDELLELCNKYRKKDGSYDCLVPGSGGKDSFFAAHILKYKYKMNPLTVTWAPHIYTEWGWKNFQSWISAGFDNYLFTPSTLTHRLLTRLALENLFHPFQPFMIGQMLFPPKIAMKLKIPLIFYG
;
A
#
# COMPACT_ATOMS: atom_id res chain seq x y z
N MET A 1 17.55 -30.89 -21.86
CA MET A 1 18.22 -31.22 -20.57
C MET A 1 19.58 -30.57 -20.62
N THR A 2 19.70 -29.35 -20.10
CA THR A 2 20.97 -28.62 -20.04
C THR A 2 21.62 -28.94 -18.69
N ASN A 3 22.82 -29.48 -18.77
CA ASN A 3 23.65 -29.88 -17.63
C ASN A 3 23.95 -28.70 -16.71
N ASN A 4 23.59 -28.84 -15.46
CA ASN A 4 23.73 -27.86 -14.35
C ASN A 4 25.17 -27.82 -13.76
N SER A 5 26.21 -28.17 -14.54
CA SER A 5 27.60 -28.33 -14.04
C SER A 5 28.52 -27.13 -14.27
N ASP A 6 28.03 -26.01 -14.86
CA ASP A 6 28.89 -24.88 -15.22
C ASP A 6 28.76 -23.63 -14.33
N TYR A 7 28.15 -23.71 -13.16
CA TYR A 7 28.38 -22.73 -12.14
C TYR A 7 29.77 -22.90 -11.53
N LYS A 8 30.79 -22.49 -12.28
CA LYS A 8 32.12 -22.26 -11.70
C LYS A 8 31.95 -21.34 -10.49
N LYS A 9 32.40 -21.82 -9.32
CA LYS A 9 32.65 -20.97 -8.16
C LYS A 9 33.68 -19.90 -8.54
N GLY A 10 33.24 -18.87 -9.23
CA GLY A 10 34.06 -17.72 -9.53
C GLY A 10 34.29 -16.98 -8.21
N ASN A 11 35.52 -16.60 -7.98
CA ASN A 11 35.95 -15.69 -6.90
C ASN A 11 35.41 -14.26 -7.11
N ASN A 12 34.17 -14.12 -7.53
CA ASN A 12 33.50 -12.85 -7.73
C ASN A 12 32.89 -12.42 -6.40
N ASN A 13 33.65 -11.65 -5.62
CA ASN A 13 33.05 -10.81 -4.59
C ASN A 13 31.91 -10.01 -5.23
N PRO A 14 30.64 -10.29 -4.92
CA PRO A 14 29.55 -9.56 -5.53
C PRO A 14 29.72 -8.06 -5.19
N LYS A 15 29.58 -7.19 -6.20
CA LYS A 15 29.55 -5.76 -5.96
C LYS A 15 28.39 -5.47 -5.04
N VAL A 16 28.68 -4.85 -3.89
CA VAL A 16 27.69 -4.49 -2.89
C VAL A 16 27.23 -3.06 -3.15
N PHE A 17 25.93 -2.90 -3.40
CA PHE A 17 25.32 -1.60 -3.58
C PHE A 17 24.57 -1.17 -2.31
N TYR A 18 24.39 0.14 -2.14
CA TYR A 18 23.59 0.73 -1.04
C TYR A 18 24.01 0.32 0.37
N GLY A 19 25.26 -0.11 0.54
CA GLY A 19 25.78 -0.54 1.85
C GLY A 19 25.26 -1.87 2.34
N LEU A 20 24.74 -2.72 1.44
CA LEU A 20 24.30 -4.08 1.79
C LEU A 20 25.48 -4.91 2.35
N PRO A 21 25.22 -5.86 3.23
CA PRO A 21 26.24 -6.79 3.74
C PRO A 21 26.84 -7.64 2.62
N LYS A 22 28.14 -7.89 2.69
CA LYS A 22 28.82 -8.83 1.76
C LYS A 22 28.40 -10.28 2.00
N GLU A 23 28.19 -10.62 3.27
CA GLU A 23 27.76 -11.96 3.69
C GLU A 23 26.23 -12.05 3.62
N ILE A 24 25.73 -13.05 2.93
CA ILE A 24 24.29 -13.34 2.83
C ILE A 24 23.87 -14.14 4.06
N LYS A 25 22.91 -13.59 4.82
CA LYS A 25 22.32 -14.26 5.98
C LYS A 25 20.82 -14.44 5.74
N PHE A 26 20.34 -15.65 5.99
CA PHE A 26 18.92 -15.98 5.96
C PHE A 26 18.35 -16.03 7.37
N CYS A 27 17.06 -15.79 7.46
CA CYS A 27 16.33 -15.97 8.71
C CYS A 27 16.21 -17.47 9.04
N ASN A 28 16.39 -17.80 10.34
CA ASN A 28 16.22 -19.18 10.79
C ASN A 28 14.77 -19.66 10.82
N ASN A 29 13.79 -18.74 10.69
CA ASN A 29 12.37 -19.06 10.79
C ASN A 29 11.57 -18.85 9.48
N CYS A 30 12.10 -18.09 8.52
CA CYS A 30 11.43 -17.84 7.25
C CYS A 30 12.47 -17.68 6.11
N THR A 31 12.02 -17.39 4.90
CA THR A 31 12.88 -17.26 3.71
C THR A 31 13.51 -15.88 3.52
N TYR A 32 13.31 -14.95 4.44
CA TYR A 32 13.89 -13.60 4.35
C TYR A 32 15.41 -13.62 4.52
N ASN A 33 16.09 -12.73 3.79
CA ASN A 33 17.53 -12.56 3.89
C ASN A 33 17.90 -11.06 3.99
N ASN A 34 19.18 -10.78 4.28
CA ASN A 34 19.71 -9.43 4.46
C ASN A 34 20.08 -8.69 3.17
N GLN A 35 19.73 -9.24 2.00
CA GLN A 35 20.07 -8.63 0.71
C GLN A 35 18.97 -7.75 0.12
N LYS A 36 17.81 -7.68 0.75
CA LYS A 36 16.73 -6.78 0.33
C LYS A 36 16.81 -5.47 1.10
N PRO A 37 17.20 -4.37 0.44
CA PRO A 37 17.16 -3.05 1.07
C PRO A 37 15.71 -2.58 1.26
N ASN A 38 15.46 -1.80 2.30
CA ASN A 38 14.19 -1.13 2.48
C ASN A 38 13.95 -0.09 1.39
N SER A 39 12.69 0.17 1.10
CA SER A 39 12.32 1.24 0.17
C SER A 39 12.70 2.60 0.73
N GLU A 40 13.16 3.47 -0.13
CA GLU A 40 13.44 4.87 0.13
C GLU A 40 12.74 5.73 -0.88
N ILE A 41 12.50 7.00 -0.56
CA ILE A 41 11.94 7.96 -1.51
C ILE A 41 13.00 8.21 -2.60
N GLU A 42 12.61 8.11 -3.87
CA GLU A 42 13.50 8.06 -5.04
C GLU A 42 14.48 9.24 -5.10
N PHE A 43 14.04 10.43 -4.76
CA PHE A 43 14.88 11.64 -4.78
C PHE A 43 15.76 11.80 -3.52
N LYS A 44 15.62 10.94 -2.51
CA LYS A 44 16.42 10.99 -1.27
C LYS A 44 17.63 10.08 -1.29
N HIS A 45 17.80 9.25 -2.31
CA HIS A 45 18.92 8.33 -2.36
C HIS A 45 19.72 8.41 -3.66
N ASN A 46 20.97 7.98 -3.58
CA ASN A 46 21.90 7.85 -4.68
C ASN A 46 22.78 6.60 -4.47
N ILE A 47 23.72 6.33 -5.37
CA ILE A 47 24.57 5.13 -5.31
C ILE A 47 25.39 5.01 -4.00
N LYS A 48 25.66 6.11 -3.29
CA LYS A 48 26.39 6.13 -2.03
C LYS A 48 25.48 5.95 -0.80
N THR A 49 24.16 6.00 -0.98
CA THR A 49 23.21 5.88 0.12
C THR A 49 23.25 4.48 0.71
N LYS A 50 23.42 4.39 2.03
CA LYS A 50 23.25 3.14 2.78
C LYS A 50 21.77 2.99 3.13
N LYS A 51 21.14 1.95 2.62
CA LYS A 51 19.74 1.64 2.93
C LYS A 51 19.62 0.72 4.13
N PRO A 52 18.66 0.93 5.02
CA PRO A 52 18.34 -0.04 6.06
C PRO A 52 17.98 -1.39 5.45
N ILE A 53 18.32 -2.44 6.15
CA ILE A 53 17.96 -3.82 5.80
C ILE A 53 17.23 -4.47 6.95
N ILE A 54 16.69 -5.67 6.71
CA ILE A 54 16.10 -6.47 7.77
C ILE A 54 17.13 -6.81 8.86
N VAL A 55 16.72 -6.71 10.10
CA VAL A 55 17.57 -6.99 11.26
C VAL A 55 17.28 -8.39 11.78
N PHE A 56 18.32 -9.09 12.23
CA PHE A 56 18.20 -10.40 12.88
C PHE A 56 18.52 -10.28 14.36
N ASN A 57 17.73 -10.93 15.20
CA ASN A 57 18.02 -11.03 16.62
C ASN A 57 19.17 -12.03 16.89
N LYS A 58 19.53 -12.21 18.19
CA LYS A 58 20.61 -13.12 18.60
C LYS A 58 20.39 -14.58 18.17
N ASN A 59 19.15 -14.99 17.92
CA ASN A 59 18.79 -16.33 17.49
C ASN A 59 18.70 -16.45 15.95
N GLY A 60 19.12 -15.43 15.19
CA GLY A 60 19.07 -15.42 13.73
C GLY A 60 17.65 -15.27 13.19
N VAL A 61 16.67 -14.86 13.99
CA VAL A 61 15.28 -14.63 13.56
C VAL A 61 15.12 -13.17 13.14
N CYS A 62 14.54 -12.94 11.96
CA CYS A 62 14.36 -11.60 11.42
C CYS A 62 13.24 -10.81 12.15
N ASP A 63 13.32 -9.49 12.06
CA ASP A 63 12.35 -8.56 12.66
C ASP A 63 10.94 -8.72 12.08
N ALA A 64 10.78 -9.15 10.82
CA ALA A 64 9.47 -9.49 10.26
C ALA A 64 8.81 -10.68 11.00
N CYS A 65 9.58 -11.71 11.35
CA CYS A 65 9.10 -12.81 12.19
C CYS A 65 8.77 -12.33 13.61
N ASN A 66 9.61 -11.46 14.19
CA ASN A 66 9.33 -10.89 15.51
C ASN A 66 8.03 -10.06 15.51
N VAL A 67 7.78 -9.26 14.48
CA VAL A 67 6.52 -8.53 14.31
C VAL A 67 5.33 -9.50 14.17
N SER A 68 5.51 -10.61 13.44
CA SER A 68 4.47 -11.64 13.33
C SER A 68 4.10 -12.23 14.67
N LEU A 69 5.10 -12.52 15.53
CA LEU A 69 4.86 -12.99 16.89
C LEU A 69 4.18 -11.92 17.77
N GLN A 70 4.61 -10.67 17.67
CA GLN A 70 3.95 -9.56 18.38
C GLN A 70 2.48 -9.42 18.00
N LYS A 71 2.13 -9.64 16.73
CA LYS A 71 0.72 -9.61 16.29
C LYS A 71 -0.14 -10.68 16.95
N GLN A 72 0.44 -11.80 17.35
CA GLN A 72 -0.30 -12.87 18.07
C GLN A 72 -0.61 -12.48 19.52
N SER A 73 0.16 -11.58 20.13
CA SER A 73 -0.08 -11.10 21.50
C SER A 73 -1.05 -9.91 21.56
N ILE A 74 -1.49 -9.36 20.44
CA ILE A 74 -2.43 -8.25 20.39
C ILE A 74 -3.82 -8.76 20.81
N ASN A 75 -4.46 -8.05 21.75
CA ASN A 75 -5.88 -8.28 22.06
C ASN A 75 -6.76 -7.66 20.95
N TRP A 76 -7.01 -8.45 19.92
CA TRP A 76 -7.80 -8.01 18.76
C TRP A 76 -9.22 -7.63 19.11
N LYS A 77 -9.79 -8.23 20.17
CA LYS A 77 -11.13 -7.85 20.66
C LYS A 77 -11.14 -6.43 21.19
N SER A 78 -10.18 -6.07 22.02
CA SER A 78 -10.03 -4.69 22.50
C SER A 78 -9.85 -3.69 21.36
N ARG A 79 -9.07 -4.08 20.33
CA ARG A 79 -8.91 -3.23 19.12
C ARG A 79 -10.20 -3.08 18.32
N GLU A 80 -11.02 -4.09 18.28
CA GLU A 80 -12.36 -4.01 17.66
C GLU A 80 -13.29 -3.12 18.45
N ASP A 81 -13.27 -3.20 19.78
CA ASP A 81 -14.08 -2.35 20.67
C ASP A 81 -13.70 -0.86 20.48
N GLU A 82 -12.42 -0.53 20.42
CA GLU A 82 -11.92 0.83 20.08
C GLU A 82 -12.44 1.32 18.72
N LEU A 83 -12.43 0.44 17.70
CA LEU A 83 -12.96 0.77 16.37
C LEU A 83 -14.48 1.01 16.43
N LEU A 84 -15.22 0.21 17.19
CA LEU A 84 -16.67 0.38 17.38
C LEU A 84 -16.99 1.72 18.08
N GLU A 85 -16.24 2.10 19.10
CA GLU A 85 -16.37 3.38 19.77
C GLU A 85 -16.14 4.54 18.78
N LEU A 86 -15.07 4.45 17.99
CA LEU A 86 -14.76 5.44 16.95
C LEU A 86 -15.89 5.54 15.91
N CYS A 87 -16.39 4.42 15.41
CA CYS A 87 -17.51 4.38 14.48
C CYS A 87 -18.76 4.99 15.09
N ASN A 88 -19.10 4.66 16.32
CA ASN A 88 -20.28 5.16 17.03
C ASN A 88 -20.19 6.68 17.28
N LYS A 89 -19.00 7.18 17.60
CA LYS A 89 -18.75 8.63 17.80
C LYS A 89 -19.05 9.45 16.56
N TYR A 90 -18.72 8.92 15.37
CA TYR A 90 -18.83 9.66 14.12
C TYR A 90 -19.99 9.23 13.21
N ARG A 91 -20.75 8.24 13.64
CA ARG A 91 -21.94 7.78 12.92
C ARG A 91 -22.98 8.88 12.83
N LYS A 92 -23.38 9.24 11.64
CA LYS A 92 -24.42 10.23 11.40
C LYS A 92 -25.80 9.56 11.33
N LYS A 93 -26.83 10.31 11.73
CA LYS A 93 -28.22 9.83 11.75
C LYS A 93 -29.09 10.47 10.68
N ASP A 94 -28.52 11.40 9.93
CA ASP A 94 -29.22 12.21 8.91
C ASP A 94 -29.09 11.63 7.49
N GLY A 95 -28.52 10.44 7.34
CA GLY A 95 -28.30 9.80 6.05
C GLY A 95 -27.07 10.31 5.29
N SER A 96 -26.36 11.32 5.80
CA SER A 96 -25.13 11.77 5.17
C SER A 96 -23.96 10.80 5.43
N TYR A 97 -22.88 10.90 4.62
CA TYR A 97 -21.71 10.05 4.75
C TYR A 97 -20.96 10.32 6.04
N ASP A 98 -20.66 9.29 6.80
CA ASP A 98 -19.92 9.34 8.06
C ASP A 98 -18.46 8.93 7.93
N CYS A 99 -18.12 8.23 6.88
CA CYS A 99 -16.74 7.89 6.54
C CYS A 99 -16.50 7.84 5.03
N LEU A 100 -15.24 7.86 4.65
CA LEU A 100 -14.77 7.79 3.27
C LEU A 100 -13.80 6.62 3.13
N VAL A 101 -13.91 5.85 2.04
CA VAL A 101 -13.00 4.75 1.72
C VAL A 101 -12.42 4.97 0.32
N PRO A 102 -11.12 5.32 0.22
CA PRO A 102 -10.47 5.37 -1.08
C PRO A 102 -10.21 3.97 -1.61
N GLY A 103 -10.47 3.76 -2.90
CA GLY A 103 -10.28 2.47 -3.53
C GLY A 103 -10.62 2.45 -5.01
N SER A 104 -10.36 1.34 -5.64
CA SER A 104 -10.64 1.10 -7.06
C SER A 104 -11.19 -0.31 -7.33
N GLY A 105 -11.68 -0.97 -6.29
CA GLY A 105 -12.13 -2.38 -6.36
C GLY A 105 -11.03 -3.41 -6.06
N GLY A 106 -9.86 -2.97 -5.59
CA GLY A 106 -8.85 -3.87 -5.04
C GLY A 106 -9.38 -4.54 -3.76
N LYS A 107 -8.94 -5.77 -3.47
CA LYS A 107 -9.44 -6.60 -2.38
C LYS A 107 -9.46 -5.92 -1.00
N ASP A 108 -8.44 -5.12 -0.70
CA ASP A 108 -8.26 -4.54 0.62
C ASP A 108 -9.25 -3.38 0.86
N SER A 109 -9.35 -2.44 -0.09
CA SER A 109 -10.33 -1.34 -0.02
C SER A 109 -11.77 -1.83 -0.12
N PHE A 110 -12.01 -2.86 -0.95
CA PHE A 110 -13.34 -3.47 -1.07
C PHE A 110 -13.78 -4.09 0.26
N PHE A 111 -12.88 -4.85 0.89
CA PHE A 111 -13.12 -5.45 2.19
C PHE A 111 -13.37 -4.39 3.27
N ALA A 112 -12.54 -3.34 3.33
CA ALA A 112 -12.71 -2.24 4.28
C ALA A 112 -14.09 -1.57 4.15
N ALA A 113 -14.50 -1.20 2.92
CA ALA A 113 -15.81 -0.59 2.68
C ALA A 113 -16.96 -1.53 3.06
N HIS A 114 -16.85 -2.82 2.70
CA HIS A 114 -17.86 -3.84 3.02
C HIS A 114 -18.03 -4.01 4.53
N ILE A 115 -16.94 -4.16 5.27
CA ILE A 115 -16.99 -4.30 6.74
C ILE A 115 -17.57 -3.04 7.39
N LEU A 116 -17.17 -1.87 6.98
CA LEU A 116 -17.70 -0.62 7.51
C LEU A 116 -19.21 -0.53 7.31
N LYS A 117 -19.71 -0.85 6.12
CA LYS A 117 -21.14 -0.78 5.82
C LYS A 117 -21.94 -1.89 6.52
N TYR A 118 -21.54 -3.13 6.34
CA TYR A 118 -22.38 -4.25 6.71
C TYR A 118 -22.17 -4.75 8.15
N LYS A 119 -20.94 -4.68 8.67
CA LYS A 119 -20.66 -5.07 10.05
C LYS A 119 -20.81 -3.89 11.00
N TYR A 120 -20.14 -2.77 10.72
CA TYR A 120 -20.13 -1.61 11.61
C TYR A 120 -21.27 -0.60 11.36
N LYS A 121 -22.11 -0.84 10.35
CA LYS A 121 -23.29 -0.03 10.03
C LYS A 121 -22.97 1.45 9.80
N MET A 122 -21.81 1.72 9.22
CA MET A 122 -21.41 3.05 8.74
C MET A 122 -22.03 3.32 7.36
N ASN A 123 -22.08 4.60 6.98
CA ASN A 123 -22.48 5.04 5.62
C ASN A 123 -21.25 5.52 4.85
N PRO A 124 -20.44 4.62 4.26
CA PRO A 124 -19.21 4.99 3.58
C PRO A 124 -19.48 5.58 2.19
N LEU A 125 -18.84 6.73 1.91
CA LEU A 125 -18.61 7.20 0.55
C LEU A 125 -17.32 6.56 0.03
N THR A 126 -17.36 5.96 -1.14
CA THR A 126 -16.14 5.49 -1.79
C THR A 126 -15.60 6.53 -2.77
N VAL A 127 -14.28 6.63 -2.91
CA VAL A 127 -13.64 7.56 -3.86
C VAL A 127 -12.55 6.86 -4.64
N THR A 128 -12.50 7.16 -5.92
CA THR A 128 -11.53 6.56 -6.84
C THR A 128 -10.80 7.63 -7.64
N TRP A 129 -9.48 7.59 -7.60
CA TRP A 129 -8.64 8.31 -8.54
C TRP A 129 -8.39 7.41 -9.73
N ALA A 130 -8.86 7.79 -10.92
CA ALA A 130 -8.78 6.96 -12.11
C ALA A 130 -7.32 6.67 -12.49
N PRO A 131 -6.97 5.42 -12.81
CA PRO A 131 -5.68 5.08 -13.39
C PRO A 131 -5.56 5.62 -14.83
N HIS A 132 -4.33 5.64 -15.35
CA HIS A 132 -4.10 6.05 -16.74
C HIS A 132 -4.79 5.14 -17.75
N ILE A 133 -4.75 3.83 -17.50
CA ILE A 133 -5.33 2.77 -18.32
C ILE A 133 -5.84 1.70 -17.37
N TYR A 134 -7.04 1.22 -17.63
CA TYR A 134 -7.57 0.02 -16.98
C TYR A 134 -7.11 -1.22 -17.72
N THR A 135 -6.59 -2.20 -17.01
CA THR A 135 -6.53 -3.57 -17.50
C THR A 135 -7.93 -4.16 -17.53
N GLU A 136 -8.16 -5.25 -18.25
CA GLU A 136 -9.46 -5.93 -18.27
C GLU A 136 -9.95 -6.28 -16.87
N TRP A 137 -9.09 -6.89 -16.03
CA TRP A 137 -9.42 -7.22 -14.64
C TRP A 137 -9.57 -5.99 -13.75
N GLY A 138 -8.75 -4.95 -13.96
CA GLY A 138 -8.89 -3.69 -13.25
C GLY A 138 -10.24 -3.03 -13.51
N TRP A 139 -10.73 -3.09 -14.75
CA TRP A 139 -12.04 -2.60 -15.11
C TRP A 139 -13.17 -3.43 -14.50
N LYS A 140 -13.10 -4.77 -14.56
CA LYS A 140 -14.07 -5.67 -13.91
C LYS A 140 -14.13 -5.43 -12.40
N ASN A 141 -12.99 -5.28 -11.75
CA ASN A 141 -12.94 -4.97 -10.32
C ASN A 141 -13.57 -3.62 -10.00
N PHE A 142 -13.30 -2.60 -10.82
CA PHE A 142 -13.92 -1.29 -10.65
C PHE A 142 -15.44 -1.34 -10.86
N GLN A 143 -15.94 -2.04 -11.87
CA GLN A 143 -17.38 -2.25 -12.07
C GLN A 143 -18.02 -2.95 -10.85
N SER A 144 -17.37 -3.98 -10.32
CA SER A 144 -17.82 -4.64 -9.08
C SER A 144 -17.85 -3.68 -7.90
N TRP A 145 -16.85 -2.79 -7.79
CA TRP A 145 -16.74 -1.78 -6.75
C TRP A 145 -17.92 -0.81 -6.75
N ILE A 146 -18.22 -0.20 -7.90
CA ILE A 146 -19.34 0.75 -8.03
C ILE A 146 -20.71 0.07 -7.94
N SER A 147 -20.81 -1.22 -8.26
CA SER A 147 -22.05 -2.01 -8.19
C SER A 147 -22.28 -2.67 -6.83
N ALA A 148 -21.37 -2.53 -5.88
CA ALA A 148 -21.45 -3.17 -4.56
C ALA A 148 -22.35 -2.45 -3.55
N GLY A 149 -23.13 -1.47 -4.00
CA GLY A 149 -24.05 -0.72 -3.15
C GLY A 149 -23.41 0.43 -2.38
N PHE A 150 -22.34 0.99 -2.92
CA PHE A 150 -21.69 2.21 -2.42
C PHE A 150 -21.89 3.33 -3.43
N ASP A 151 -22.06 4.56 -2.93
CA ASP A 151 -21.85 5.73 -3.77
C ASP A 151 -20.35 5.90 -4.01
N ASN A 152 -19.97 6.24 -5.25
CA ASN A 152 -18.57 6.40 -5.66
C ASN A 152 -18.31 7.73 -6.35
N TYR A 153 -17.29 8.45 -5.88
CA TYR A 153 -16.75 9.60 -6.60
C TYR A 153 -15.52 9.17 -7.41
N LEU A 154 -15.70 9.07 -8.74
CA LEU A 154 -14.60 8.85 -9.67
C LEU A 154 -14.05 10.20 -10.12
N PHE A 155 -12.77 10.44 -9.88
CA PHE A 155 -12.07 11.58 -10.46
C PHE A 155 -11.13 11.11 -11.58
N THR A 156 -11.35 11.66 -12.77
CA THR A 156 -10.47 11.45 -13.92
C THR A 156 -9.63 12.70 -14.11
N PRO A 157 -8.31 12.66 -13.86
CA PRO A 157 -7.45 13.82 -14.07
C PRO A 157 -7.36 14.17 -15.56
N SER A 158 -7.03 15.46 -15.85
CA SER A 158 -6.77 15.90 -17.23
C SER A 158 -5.70 15.02 -17.87
N THR A 159 -6.08 14.35 -18.95
CA THR A 159 -5.19 13.41 -19.65
C THR A 159 -3.90 14.09 -20.14
N LEU A 160 -3.99 15.32 -20.65
CA LEU A 160 -2.82 16.07 -21.13
C LEU A 160 -1.84 16.35 -19.99
N THR A 161 -2.35 16.90 -18.89
CA THR A 161 -1.51 17.23 -17.72
C THR A 161 -0.94 15.98 -17.09
N HIS A 162 -1.75 14.93 -16.92
CA HIS A 162 -1.33 13.69 -16.27
C HIS A 162 -0.26 12.95 -17.10
N ARG A 163 -0.41 12.92 -18.44
CA ARG A 163 0.60 12.35 -19.35
C ARG A 163 1.93 13.12 -19.27
N LEU A 164 1.86 14.46 -19.26
CA LEU A 164 3.07 15.28 -19.13
C LEU A 164 3.77 14.99 -17.80
N LEU A 165 3.06 15.02 -16.70
CA LEU A 165 3.62 14.72 -15.37
C LEU A 165 4.19 13.31 -15.29
N THR A 166 3.54 12.31 -15.88
CA THR A 166 4.02 10.93 -15.95
C THR A 166 5.34 10.83 -16.73
N ARG A 167 5.43 11.53 -17.87
CA ARG A 167 6.66 11.60 -18.66
C ARG A 167 7.79 12.25 -17.86
N LEU A 168 7.55 13.42 -17.27
CA LEU A 168 8.54 14.12 -16.44
C LEU A 168 8.98 13.27 -15.22
N ALA A 169 8.06 12.55 -14.60
CA ALA A 169 8.38 11.66 -13.50
C ALA A 169 9.22 10.46 -13.96
N LEU A 170 8.96 9.92 -15.14
CA LEU A 170 9.80 8.87 -15.71
C LEU A 170 11.21 9.41 -16.03
N GLU A 171 11.31 10.54 -16.71
CA GLU A 171 12.58 11.13 -17.18
C GLU A 171 13.47 11.59 -16.00
N ASN A 172 12.89 12.12 -14.92
CA ASN A 172 13.64 12.72 -13.81
C ASN A 172 13.73 11.85 -12.56
N LEU A 173 12.74 11.00 -12.29
CA LEU A 173 12.66 10.17 -11.08
C LEU A 173 12.76 8.67 -11.38
N PHE A 174 12.71 8.28 -12.65
CA PHE A 174 12.60 6.90 -13.08
C PHE A 174 11.38 6.18 -12.47
N HIS A 175 10.32 6.93 -12.18
CA HIS A 175 9.12 6.48 -11.50
C HIS A 175 7.83 7.04 -12.13
N PRO A 176 7.31 6.42 -13.20
CA PRO A 176 6.17 6.94 -13.96
C PRO A 176 4.87 7.00 -13.14
N PHE A 177 4.74 6.22 -12.06
CA PHE A 177 3.54 6.20 -11.23
C PHE A 177 3.50 7.31 -10.16
N GLN A 178 4.56 8.09 -9.99
CA GLN A 178 4.63 9.13 -8.96
C GLN A 178 3.43 10.10 -8.99
N PRO A 179 3.03 10.69 -10.13
CA PRO A 179 1.88 11.59 -10.18
C PRO A 179 0.55 10.89 -9.83
N PHE A 180 0.40 9.64 -10.24
CA PHE A 180 -0.77 8.82 -9.91
C PHE A 180 -0.87 8.57 -8.39
N MET A 181 0.25 8.19 -7.77
CA MET A 181 0.31 7.97 -6.31
C MET A 181 -0.01 9.24 -5.52
N ILE A 182 0.52 10.40 -5.94
CA ILE A 182 0.20 11.69 -5.32
C ILE A 182 -1.29 11.98 -5.44
N GLY A 183 -1.89 11.73 -6.61
CA GLY A 183 -3.34 11.87 -6.81
C GLY A 183 -4.15 10.99 -5.86
N GLN A 184 -3.78 9.72 -5.73
CA GLN A 184 -4.42 8.80 -4.79
C GLN A 184 -4.31 9.23 -3.33
N MET A 185 -3.19 9.84 -2.94
CA MET A 185 -2.98 10.29 -1.57
C MET A 185 -3.73 11.58 -1.24
N LEU A 186 -3.82 12.52 -2.19
CA LEU A 186 -4.37 13.85 -1.93
C LEU A 186 -5.86 13.97 -2.24
N PHE A 187 -6.40 13.16 -3.13
CA PHE A 187 -7.80 13.24 -3.52
C PHE A 187 -8.77 12.87 -2.39
N PRO A 188 -8.59 11.76 -1.65
CA PRO A 188 -9.50 11.39 -0.56
C PRO A 188 -9.61 12.45 0.53
N PRO A 189 -8.53 13.00 1.10
CA PRO A 189 -8.63 14.08 2.08
C PRO A 189 -9.33 15.33 1.54
N LYS A 190 -9.07 15.68 0.28
CA LYS A 190 -9.73 16.82 -0.37
C LYS A 190 -11.26 16.67 -0.44
N ILE A 191 -11.72 15.45 -0.79
CA ILE A 191 -13.16 15.15 -0.83
C ILE A 191 -13.74 15.08 0.58
N ALA A 192 -13.05 14.45 1.52
CA ALA A 192 -13.48 14.37 2.90
C ALA A 192 -13.67 15.77 3.52
N MET A 193 -12.73 16.68 3.30
CA MET A 193 -12.84 18.07 3.74
C MET A 193 -14.03 18.79 3.07
N LYS A 194 -14.18 18.65 1.75
CA LYS A 194 -15.25 19.29 0.98
C LYS A 194 -16.64 18.84 1.43
N LEU A 195 -16.80 17.56 1.75
CA LEU A 195 -18.07 16.96 2.16
C LEU A 195 -18.22 16.87 3.69
N LYS A 196 -17.28 17.42 4.46
CA LYS A 196 -17.26 17.38 5.92
C LYS A 196 -17.39 15.95 6.48
N ILE A 197 -16.69 15.02 5.84
CA ILE A 197 -16.62 13.62 6.28
C ILE A 197 -15.45 13.48 7.26
N PRO A 198 -15.69 13.07 8.51
CA PRO A 198 -14.68 13.14 9.58
C PRO A 198 -13.66 12.00 9.55
N LEU A 199 -13.97 10.87 8.92
CA LEU A 199 -13.15 9.68 8.95
C LEU A 199 -12.76 9.23 7.54
N ILE A 200 -11.52 8.80 7.36
CA ILE A 200 -11.04 8.14 6.14
C ILE A 200 -10.44 6.79 6.55
N PHE A 201 -10.94 5.72 5.96
CA PHE A 201 -10.42 4.37 6.17
C PHE A 201 -9.70 3.90 4.91
N TYR A 202 -8.41 3.65 5.03
CA TYR A 202 -7.60 3.05 3.97
C TYR A 202 -7.58 1.53 4.11
N GLY A 203 -7.68 0.81 2.97
CA GLY A 203 -7.59 -0.65 2.90
C GLY A 203 -6.29 -1.12 2.27
#